data_752f0a7fb1bcbcdae11d009bd026440a
#
_entry.id   752f0a7fb1bcbcdae11d009bd026440a
#
_cell.length_a   1.000
_cell.length_b   1.000
_cell.length_c   1.000
_cell.angle_alpha   90.00
_cell.angle_beta   90.00
_cell.angle_gamma   90.00
#
_symmetry.space_group_name_H-M   'P 1'
#
loop_
_entity.id
_entity.type
_entity.pdbx_description
1 polymer ?
#
loop_
_entity_poly.entity_id
_entity_poly.type
_entity_poly.pdbx_seq_one_letter_code
_entity_poly.pdbx_strand_id
1 'polypeptide(L)'
;MKIPKKPDILNITAVARSRLFTIESVDLAFSNGAHRVYERMKPSEREAVMTVPIIDDHLILIQEYAVGLETYELGFPKGLIDAGETVNEAAVRELKEEVGFGAEQLT
;
A
#
# COMPACT_ATOMS: atom_id res chain seq x y z
N MET A 1 -3.23 7.94 -25.51
CA MET A 1 -2.28 6.87 -25.13
C MET A 1 -3.02 5.55 -24.98
N LYS A 2 -2.53 4.51 -25.64
CA LYS A 2 -3.10 3.18 -25.47
C LYS A 2 -2.57 2.52 -24.20
N ILE A 3 -3.48 1.98 -23.40
CA ILE A 3 -3.09 1.17 -22.25
C ILE A 3 -2.70 -0.23 -22.77
N PRO A 4 -1.51 -0.73 -22.45
CA PRO A 4 -1.11 -2.06 -22.87
C PRO A 4 -2.05 -3.12 -22.32
N LYS A 5 -2.26 -4.18 -23.08
CA LYS A 5 -3.02 -5.33 -22.61
C LYS A 5 -2.24 -6.00 -21.46
N LYS A 6 -2.92 -6.29 -20.37
CA LYS A 6 -2.32 -7.04 -19.27
C LYS A 6 -1.98 -8.46 -19.71
N PRO A 7 -0.88 -9.04 -19.21
CA PRO A 7 -0.59 -10.44 -19.45
C PRO A 7 -1.63 -11.35 -18.80
N ASP A 8 -1.76 -12.56 -19.33
CA ASP A 8 -2.56 -13.59 -18.70
C ASP A 8 -1.79 -14.23 -17.55
N ILE A 9 -2.44 -14.40 -16.42
CA ILE A 9 -1.88 -15.13 -15.29
C ILE A 9 -2.19 -16.61 -15.51
N LEU A 10 -1.15 -17.40 -15.72
CA LEU A 10 -1.29 -18.83 -15.97
C LEU A 10 -1.32 -19.63 -14.68
N ASN A 11 -0.53 -19.24 -13.69
CA ASN A 11 -0.43 -19.95 -12.44
C ASN A 11 0.13 -19.04 -11.35
N ILE A 12 -0.32 -19.25 -10.11
CA ILE A 12 0.18 -18.58 -8.92
C ILE A 12 0.48 -19.66 -7.88
N THR A 13 1.72 -19.69 -7.41
CA THR A 13 2.15 -20.69 -6.42
C THR A 13 2.89 -20.01 -5.28
N ALA A 14 2.54 -20.34 -4.05
CA ALA A 14 3.30 -19.88 -2.89
C ALA A 14 4.64 -20.65 -2.83
N VAL A 15 5.75 -19.94 -2.85
CA VAL A 15 7.09 -20.52 -2.88
C VAL A 15 7.87 -20.32 -1.59
N ALA A 16 7.49 -19.37 -0.77
CA ALA A 16 8.13 -19.12 0.52
C ALA A 16 7.17 -18.43 1.48
N ARG A 17 7.35 -18.68 2.77
CA ARG A 17 6.53 -18.07 3.83
C ARG A 17 7.40 -17.70 5.00
N SER A 18 7.15 -16.51 5.54
CA SER A 18 7.65 -16.10 6.84
C SER A 18 6.46 -15.93 7.77
N ARG A 19 6.69 -15.43 9.00
CA ARG A 19 5.60 -15.15 9.93
C ARG A 19 4.60 -14.12 9.38
N LEU A 20 5.10 -13.12 8.64
CA LEU A 20 4.27 -12.00 8.18
C LEU A 20 4.01 -12.03 6.67
N PHE A 21 4.86 -12.69 5.89
CA PHE A 21 4.84 -12.56 4.45
C PHE A 21 4.76 -13.90 3.74
N THR A 22 4.11 -13.89 2.60
CA THR A 22 4.12 -15.01 1.66
C THR A 22 4.67 -14.49 0.34
N ILE A 23 5.61 -15.23 -0.24
CA ILE A 23 6.14 -14.93 -1.58
C ILE A 23 5.45 -15.86 -2.57
N GLU A 24 4.95 -15.30 -3.64
CA GLU A 24 4.28 -16.04 -4.71
C GLU A 24 5.11 -15.98 -5.98
N SER A 25 5.16 -17.12 -6.68
CA SER A 25 5.64 -17.18 -8.05
C SER A 25 4.45 -17.03 -8.98
N VAL A 26 4.54 -16.12 -9.95
CA VAL A 26 3.45 -15.82 -10.87
C VAL A 26 3.93 -16.07 -12.30
N ASP A 27 3.28 -17.02 -12.97
CA ASP A 27 3.53 -17.39 -14.35
C ASP A 27 2.70 -16.50 -15.26
N LEU A 28 3.35 -15.77 -16.17
CA LEU A 28 2.68 -14.81 -17.04
C LEU A 28 2.92 -15.12 -18.51
N ALA A 29 1.86 -14.95 -19.31
CA ALA A 29 1.94 -14.95 -20.76
C ALA A 29 1.53 -13.58 -21.29
N PHE A 30 2.48 -12.91 -21.94
CA PHE A 30 2.23 -11.61 -22.56
C PHE A 30 1.67 -11.75 -23.97
N SER A 31 0.97 -10.73 -24.46
CA SER A 31 0.30 -10.77 -25.78
C SER A 31 1.29 -10.89 -26.95
N ASN A 32 2.56 -10.56 -26.73
CA ASN A 32 3.62 -10.72 -27.74
C ASN A 32 4.22 -12.14 -27.78
N GLY A 33 3.65 -13.09 -27.02
CA GLY A 33 4.14 -14.46 -26.94
C GLY A 33 5.22 -14.70 -25.91
N ALA A 34 5.66 -13.67 -25.18
CA ALA A 34 6.68 -13.83 -24.15
C ALA A 34 6.09 -14.46 -22.90
N HIS A 35 6.82 -15.40 -22.32
CA HIS A 35 6.50 -16.00 -21.03
C HIS A 35 7.51 -15.53 -19.99
N ARG A 36 7.01 -15.19 -18.80
CA ARG A 36 7.87 -14.76 -17.70
C ARG A 36 7.33 -15.32 -16.39
N VAL A 37 8.24 -15.61 -15.47
CA VAL A 37 7.92 -16.00 -14.11
C VAL A 37 8.45 -14.92 -13.19
N TYR A 38 7.56 -14.30 -12.42
CA TYR A 38 7.91 -13.26 -11.45
C TYR A 38 7.62 -13.76 -10.05
N GLU A 39 8.39 -13.25 -9.10
CA GLU A 39 8.07 -13.41 -7.69
C GLU A 39 7.52 -12.10 -7.15
N ARG A 40 6.54 -12.21 -6.26
CA ARG A 40 5.94 -11.04 -5.61
C ARG A 40 5.51 -11.38 -4.20
N MET A 41 5.34 -10.35 -3.39
CA MET A 41 4.64 -10.48 -2.10
C MET A 41 3.17 -10.76 -2.39
N LYS A 42 2.59 -11.75 -1.69
CA LYS A 42 1.16 -12.01 -1.80
C LYS A 42 0.37 -10.72 -1.49
N PRO A 43 -0.55 -10.29 -2.36
CA PRO A 43 -1.35 -9.10 -2.12
C PRO A 43 -2.12 -9.20 -0.80
N SER A 44 -2.17 -8.07 -0.08
CA SER A 44 -2.96 -7.99 1.14
C SER A 44 -4.45 -7.90 0.80
N GLU A 45 -5.28 -8.56 1.61
CA GLU A 45 -6.74 -8.42 1.52
C GLU A 45 -7.24 -7.16 2.22
N ARG A 46 -6.40 -6.53 3.05
CA ARG A 46 -6.75 -5.32 3.77
C ARG A 46 -6.34 -4.09 2.95
N GLU A 47 -7.23 -3.13 2.90
CA GLU A 47 -6.95 -1.84 2.26
C GLU A 47 -6.25 -0.92 3.25
N ALA A 48 -5.49 0.03 2.70
CA ALA A 48 -4.81 1.05 3.47
C ALA A 48 -5.21 2.44 2.96
N VAL A 49 -5.09 3.42 3.82
CA VAL A 49 -5.34 4.83 3.47
C VAL A 49 -4.10 5.65 3.79
N MET A 50 -3.79 6.61 2.92
CA MET A 50 -2.77 7.62 3.16
C MET A 50 -3.45 8.97 3.18
N THR A 51 -3.08 9.79 4.15
CA THR A 51 -3.63 11.15 4.31
C THR A 51 -2.54 12.15 3.97
N VAL A 52 -2.92 13.20 3.23
CA VAL A 52 -2.04 14.33 2.95
C VAL A 52 -2.57 15.53 3.73
N PRO A 53 -2.14 15.71 4.99
CA PRO A 53 -2.68 16.78 5.84
C PRO A 53 -2.08 18.12 5.45
N ILE A 54 -2.95 19.12 5.30
CA ILE A 54 -2.55 20.50 4.97
C ILE A 54 -3.09 21.41 6.06
N ILE A 55 -2.18 22.14 6.72
CA ILE A 55 -2.53 23.11 7.77
C ILE A 55 -1.75 24.40 7.48
N ASP A 56 -2.44 25.51 7.36
CA ASP A 56 -1.83 26.83 7.09
C ASP A 56 -0.85 26.79 5.91
N ASP A 57 -1.26 26.17 4.81
CA ASP A 57 -0.48 25.99 3.58
C ASP A 57 0.79 25.15 3.76
N HIS A 58 0.88 24.38 4.86
CA HIS A 58 1.98 23.47 5.12
C HIS A 58 1.50 22.03 5.06
N LEU A 59 2.36 21.17 4.50
CA LEU A 59 2.16 19.72 4.58
C LEU A 59 2.69 19.21 5.91
N ILE A 60 1.90 18.34 6.56
CA ILE A 60 2.33 17.69 7.79
C ILE A 60 2.88 16.32 7.42
N LEU A 61 4.12 16.08 7.78
CA LEU A 61 4.78 14.80 7.58
C LEU A 61 5.08 14.17 8.94
N ILE A 62 5.16 12.86 8.95
CA ILE A 62 5.58 12.10 10.13
C ILE A 62 6.93 11.47 9.89
N GLN A 63 7.68 11.23 10.96
CA GLN A 63 8.90 10.43 10.91
C GLN A 63 8.59 9.02 11.38
N GLU A 64 8.95 8.05 10.56
CA GLU A 64 8.81 6.64 10.89
C GLU A 64 10.13 5.91 10.65
N TYR A 65 10.44 4.97 11.53
CA TYR A 65 11.61 4.13 11.35
C TYR A 65 11.34 3.09 10.25
N ALA A 66 12.17 3.11 9.21
CA ALA A 66 12.10 2.15 8.11
C ALA A 66 13.17 1.08 8.33
N VAL A 67 12.76 -0.10 8.80
CA VAL A 67 13.69 -1.16 9.15
C VAL A 67 14.51 -1.65 7.95
N GLY A 68 13.91 -1.64 6.75
CA GLY A 68 14.61 -2.03 5.54
C GLY A 68 15.72 -1.08 5.11
N LEU A 69 15.62 0.20 5.50
CA LEU A 69 16.61 1.24 5.22
C LEU A 69 17.50 1.54 6.43
N GLU A 70 17.13 0.99 7.58
CA GLU A 70 17.82 1.22 8.86
C GLU A 70 17.95 2.71 9.22
N THR A 71 16.90 3.47 8.91
CA THR A 71 16.87 4.91 9.21
C THR A 71 15.43 5.40 9.32
N TYR A 72 15.27 6.62 9.82
CA TYR A 72 13.97 7.28 9.82
C TYR A 72 13.72 7.94 8.47
N GLU A 73 12.50 7.85 8.00
CA GLU A 73 12.10 8.54 6.78
C GLU A 73 10.86 9.39 7.04
N LEU A 74 10.74 10.45 6.26
CA LEU A 74 9.58 11.33 6.29
C LEU A 74 8.54 10.80 5.32
N GLY A 75 7.28 10.82 5.74
CA GLY A 75 6.19 10.39 4.89
C GLY A 75 4.85 10.94 5.38
N PHE A 76 3.82 10.68 4.60
CA PHE A 76 2.47 11.04 5.00
C PHE A 76 1.89 10.00 5.96
N PRO A 77 0.98 10.42 6.87
CA PRO A 77 0.27 9.49 7.74
C PRO A 77 -0.48 8.45 6.92
N LYS A 78 -0.33 7.19 7.29
CA LYS A 78 -0.98 6.07 6.60
C LYS A 78 -1.27 4.96 7.58
N GLY A 79 -2.26 4.16 7.27
CA GLY A 79 -2.62 3.02 8.09
C GLY A 79 -3.65 2.14 7.42
N LEU A 80 -3.92 1.03 8.06
CA LEU A 80 -4.88 0.06 7.55
C LEU A 80 -6.30 0.52 7.86
N ILE A 81 -7.22 0.22 6.96
CA ILE A 81 -8.64 0.43 7.16
C ILE A 81 -9.17 -0.74 7.98
N ASP A 82 -9.78 -0.45 9.14
CA ASP A 82 -10.34 -1.48 10.01
C ASP A 82 -11.66 -2.00 9.45
N ALA A 83 -12.04 -3.20 9.86
CA ALA A 83 -13.29 -3.81 9.44
C ALA A 83 -14.47 -2.90 9.80
N GLY A 84 -15.34 -2.64 8.83
CA GLY A 84 -16.51 -1.78 9.01
C GLY A 84 -16.25 -0.29 8.92
N GLU A 85 -14.99 0.13 8.79
CA GLU A 85 -14.63 1.53 8.57
C GLU A 85 -14.74 1.91 7.11
N THR A 86 -15.20 3.13 6.83
CA THR A 86 -15.04 3.73 5.50
C THR A 86 -13.62 4.26 5.36
N VAL A 87 -13.22 4.58 4.13
CA VAL A 87 -11.92 5.20 3.84
C VAL A 87 -11.76 6.51 4.63
N ASN A 88 -12.80 7.34 4.65
CA ASN A 88 -12.76 8.63 5.35
C ASN A 88 -12.65 8.45 6.87
N GLU A 89 -13.38 7.49 7.44
CA GLU A 89 -13.29 7.19 8.87
C GLU A 89 -11.89 6.73 9.26
N ALA A 90 -11.31 5.84 8.47
CA ALA A 90 -9.94 5.36 8.69
C ALA A 90 -8.93 6.52 8.59
N ALA A 91 -9.08 7.40 7.60
CA ALA A 91 -8.20 8.55 7.43
C ALA A 91 -8.25 9.49 8.63
N VAL A 92 -9.43 9.78 9.16
CA VAL A 92 -9.59 10.63 10.35
C VAL A 92 -8.97 9.97 11.58
N ARG A 93 -9.22 8.69 11.78
CA ARG A 93 -8.67 7.95 12.93
C ARG A 93 -7.14 7.92 12.90
N GLU A 94 -6.55 7.54 11.77
CA GLU A 94 -5.10 7.47 11.61
C GLU A 94 -4.44 8.85 11.77
N LEU A 95 -5.10 9.90 11.26
CA LEU A 95 -4.59 11.25 11.40
C LEU A 95 -4.53 11.66 12.88
N LYS A 96 -5.56 11.35 13.65
CA LYS A 96 -5.59 11.62 15.10
C LYS A 96 -4.52 10.84 15.84
N GLU A 97 -4.37 9.56 15.52
CA GLU A 97 -3.40 8.68 16.19
C GLU A 97 -1.95 9.10 15.92
N GLU A 98 -1.65 9.46 14.67
CA GLU A 98 -0.28 9.74 14.26
C GLU A 98 0.12 11.22 14.40
N VAL A 99 -0.82 12.15 14.27
CA VAL A 99 -0.54 13.59 14.21
C VAL A 99 -1.26 14.37 15.30
N GLY A 100 -2.35 13.83 15.85
CA GLY A 100 -3.12 14.48 16.90
C GLY A 100 -4.16 15.47 16.40
N PHE A 101 -4.35 15.61 15.09
CA PHE A 101 -5.35 16.50 14.50
C PHE A 101 -6.54 15.74 13.94
N GLY A 102 -7.72 16.36 14.02
CA GLY A 102 -8.87 15.90 13.27
C GLY A 102 -8.92 16.58 11.90
N ALA A 103 -9.64 15.96 10.96
CA ALA A 103 -9.84 16.56 9.65
C ALA A 103 -11.20 17.27 9.60
N GLU A 104 -11.21 18.52 9.12
CA GLU A 104 -12.44 19.27 8.90
C GLU A 104 -13.02 19.01 7.51
N GLN A 105 -12.14 18.72 6.54
CA GLN A 105 -12.52 18.49 5.16
C GLN A 105 -11.65 17.40 4.55
N LEU A 106 -12.30 16.45 3.88
CA LEU A 106 -11.63 15.39 3.14
C LEU A 106 -12.04 15.42 1.68
N THR A 107 -11.08 15.25 0.82
CA THR A 107 -11.32 15.18 -0.62
C THR A 107 -10.81 13.89 -1.22
#